data_5bb0e55aa9b4305d68c4046172ddd1a1
#
_entry.id   5bb0e55aa9b4305d68c4046172ddd1a1
#
_cell.length_a   1.000
_cell.length_b   1.000
_cell.length_c   1.000
_cell.angle_alpha   90.00
_cell.angle_beta   90.00
_cell.angle_gamma   90.00
#
_symmetry.space_group_name_H-M   'P 1'
#
loop_
_entity.id
_entity.type
_entity.pdbx_description
1 polymer ?
#
loop_
_entity_poly.entity_id
_entity_poly.type
_entity_poly.pdbx_seq_one_letter_code
_entity_poly.pdbx_strand_id
1 'polypeptide(L)'
;MYATASANSDVVRNRSFASHSRSHSAEPLDVEGGRGAREKTQRNEFSAHPNGIHNRVQRAIQRDAKALTNAAIVAAVVCFLLAWRASWTAASVFVACAGSLAFAGHLARWTLAVDEGSEDMRAVSDAIRDGADGFFATQYGLISRLAGVVAGSIFFVYLFRATTPEQQEAGVGAFTMATLTTVSFVSGAVCSGVSGYVGMWVSVRANVRVASSARHGAREALTVALRAGGFAALIVVGMTVLGVTILFSVFSFIFSVGRDGGMDVHEIPLMLVGYGFGASFVALFAQLGGGIYTKAAD
;
A
#
# COMPACT_ATOMS: atom_id res chain seq x y z
N MET A 1 -39.60 17.12 -22.88
CA MET A 1 -40.76 17.82 -22.29
C MET A 1 -40.19 18.77 -21.24
N TYR A 2 -40.13 20.06 -21.60
CA TYR A 2 -39.57 21.16 -20.80
C TYR A 2 -40.57 21.56 -19.73
N ALA A 3 -40.07 21.88 -18.51
CA ALA A 3 -40.75 22.82 -17.63
C ALA A 3 -39.70 23.54 -16.78
N THR A 4 -39.53 24.79 -17.08
CA THR A 4 -38.88 25.89 -16.38
C THR A 4 -39.60 26.20 -15.07
N ALA A 5 -38.87 26.54 -14.01
CA ALA A 5 -39.36 27.40 -12.94
C ALA A 5 -38.23 28.33 -12.46
N SER A 6 -38.48 29.58 -12.70
CA SER A 6 -37.75 30.83 -12.41
C SER A 6 -37.95 31.26 -10.93
N ALA A 7 -36.91 31.90 -10.42
CA ALA A 7 -36.86 33.02 -9.50
C ALA A 7 -37.58 32.92 -8.12
N ASN A 8 -36.80 33.05 -7.07
CA ASN A 8 -37.11 34.09 -6.07
C ASN A 8 -35.82 34.52 -5.32
N SER A 9 -35.35 35.69 -5.68
CA SER A 9 -34.45 36.53 -4.91
C SER A 9 -35.27 37.31 -3.85
N ASP A 10 -34.54 37.79 -2.86
CA ASP A 10 -34.96 38.75 -1.84
C ASP A 10 -35.54 38.17 -0.53
N VAL A 11 -34.74 38.27 0.50
CA VAL A 11 -34.95 39.02 1.75
C VAL A 11 -33.79 38.74 2.71
N VAL A 12 -32.73 39.52 2.61
CA VAL A 12 -31.81 39.75 3.77
C VAL A 12 -32.21 41.07 4.41
N ARG A 13 -32.90 40.96 5.52
CA ARG A 13 -33.28 42.13 6.32
C ARG A 13 -32.33 42.32 7.50
N ASN A 14 -31.56 43.41 7.42
CA ASN A 14 -30.86 44.07 8.50
C ASN A 14 -31.60 44.00 9.82
N ARG A 15 -30.91 43.52 10.88
CA ARG A 15 -31.21 43.94 12.26
C ARG A 15 -29.98 44.56 12.89
N SER A 16 -29.95 45.87 12.89
CA SER A 16 -29.14 46.70 13.77
C SER A 16 -29.58 46.46 15.24
N PHE A 17 -28.62 46.09 16.08
CA PHE A 17 -28.80 46.18 17.54
C PHE A 17 -27.93 47.30 18.09
N ALA A 18 -28.61 48.17 18.80
CA ALA A 18 -28.10 49.37 19.39
C ALA A 18 -27.11 49.09 20.54
N SER A 19 -26.19 49.99 20.64
CA SER A 19 -25.19 50.18 21.68
C SER A 19 -25.80 50.30 23.08
N HIS A 20 -25.29 49.51 24.03
CA HIS A 20 -25.31 49.91 25.45
C HIS A 20 -23.87 49.89 25.95
N SER A 21 -23.34 51.09 26.15
CA SER A 21 -22.09 51.39 26.83
C SER A 21 -22.18 51.01 28.30
N ARG A 22 -21.35 50.10 28.77
CA ARG A 22 -20.91 50.05 30.16
C ARG A 22 -19.40 49.84 30.18
N SER A 23 -18.72 50.88 30.56
CA SER A 23 -17.31 50.93 30.95
C SER A 23 -17.07 50.03 32.16
N HIS A 24 -16.34 48.95 31.96
CA HIS A 24 -15.54 48.31 32.99
C HIS A 24 -14.16 48.06 32.40
N SER A 25 -13.21 48.83 32.96
CA SER A 25 -11.79 48.64 32.79
C SER A 25 -11.41 47.24 33.30
N ALA A 26 -11.17 46.31 32.38
CA ALA A 26 -10.50 45.05 32.68
C ALA A 26 -9.21 45.00 31.85
N GLU A 27 -8.09 44.81 32.54
CA GLU A 27 -6.78 44.59 31.95
C GLU A 27 -6.82 43.49 30.87
N PRO A 28 -6.08 43.62 29.79
CA PRO A 28 -6.01 42.58 28.79
C PRO A 28 -5.20 41.41 29.38
N LEU A 29 -5.90 40.32 29.74
CA LEU A 29 -5.30 39.02 29.99
C LEU A 29 -4.56 38.58 28.72
N ASP A 30 -3.29 38.33 28.88
CA ASP A 30 -2.34 37.89 27.86
C ASP A 30 -2.74 36.49 27.33
N VAL A 31 -3.74 36.43 26.44
CA VAL A 31 -4.28 35.19 25.85
C VAL A 31 -3.40 34.70 24.67
N GLU A 32 -2.53 35.55 24.14
CA GLU A 32 -1.64 35.16 23.02
C GLU A 32 -0.47 34.28 23.47
N GLY A 33 0.06 34.47 24.66
CA GLY A 33 1.14 33.66 25.22
C GLY A 33 0.74 32.17 25.44
N GLY A 34 -0.51 31.93 25.80
CA GLY A 34 -1.03 30.62 26.13
C GLY A 34 -1.34 29.75 24.88
N ARG A 35 -1.73 30.36 23.77
CA ARG A 35 -1.97 29.64 22.50
C ARG A 35 -0.67 29.20 21.85
N GLY A 36 0.32 30.06 21.76
CA GLY A 36 1.63 29.72 21.19
C GLY A 36 2.39 28.67 21.99
N ALA A 37 2.25 28.66 23.31
CA ALA A 37 2.87 27.63 24.16
C ALA A 37 2.15 26.26 24.02
N ARG A 38 0.81 26.25 23.96
CA ARG A 38 0.06 25.01 23.72
C ARG A 38 0.28 24.44 22.34
N GLU A 39 0.37 25.29 21.32
CA GLU A 39 0.66 24.86 19.94
C GLU A 39 2.09 24.32 19.79
N LYS A 40 3.08 24.94 20.46
CA LYS A 40 4.45 24.40 20.53
C LYS A 40 4.54 23.10 21.33
N THR A 41 3.78 22.94 22.40
CA THR A 41 3.74 21.70 23.20
C THR A 41 3.06 20.57 22.42
N GLN A 42 1.93 20.85 21.75
CA GLN A 42 1.27 19.89 20.88
C GLN A 42 2.14 19.50 19.67
N ARG A 43 2.84 20.45 19.07
CA ARG A 43 3.81 20.18 17.98
C ARG A 43 4.98 19.33 18.45
N ASN A 44 5.48 19.55 19.67
CA ASN A 44 6.56 18.75 20.25
C ASN A 44 6.09 17.36 20.70
N GLU A 45 4.86 17.21 21.19
CA GLU A 45 4.30 15.90 21.52
C GLU A 45 3.95 15.09 20.26
N PHE A 46 3.51 15.74 19.17
CA PHE A 46 3.25 15.08 17.89
C PHE A 46 4.55 14.69 17.16
N SER A 47 5.62 15.48 17.33
CA SER A 47 6.95 15.12 16.79
C SER A 47 7.71 14.09 17.64
N ALA A 48 7.26 13.83 18.88
CA ALA A 48 7.83 12.82 19.77
C ALA A 48 7.21 11.42 19.57
N HIS A 49 6.19 11.25 18.70
CA HIS A 49 5.74 9.92 18.32
C HIS A 49 6.86 9.20 17.55
N PRO A 50 7.22 7.98 17.97
CA PRO A 50 8.44 7.33 17.49
C PRO A 50 8.27 6.93 16.02
N ASN A 51 8.83 7.67 15.11
CA ASN A 51 9.25 7.26 13.78
C ASN A 51 10.26 6.07 13.84
N GLY A 52 10.14 5.24 14.89
CA GLY A 52 11.13 4.24 15.25
C GLY A 52 11.31 3.15 14.21
N ILE A 53 10.23 2.68 13.57
CA ILE A 53 10.29 1.58 12.61
C ILE A 53 10.70 2.12 11.24
N HIS A 54 10.07 3.18 10.76
CA HIS A 54 10.39 3.77 9.46
C HIS A 54 11.82 4.29 9.39
N ASN A 55 12.28 5.02 10.40
CA ASN A 55 13.66 5.53 10.49
C ASN A 55 14.71 4.43 10.74
N ARG A 56 14.33 3.32 11.38
CA ARG A 56 15.22 2.16 11.52
C ARG A 56 15.34 1.41 10.20
N VAL A 57 14.24 1.20 9.50
CA VAL A 57 14.23 0.54 8.19
C VAL A 57 14.97 1.39 7.15
N GLN A 58 14.74 2.71 7.10
CA GLN A 58 15.48 3.59 6.18
C GLN A 58 16.98 3.63 6.48
N ARG A 59 17.39 3.69 7.76
CA ARG A 59 18.81 3.66 8.13
C ARG A 59 19.47 2.32 7.87
N ALA A 60 18.77 1.21 8.07
CA ALA A 60 19.23 -0.12 7.70
C ALA A 60 19.39 -0.25 6.17
N ILE A 61 18.38 0.22 5.39
CA ILE A 61 18.44 0.22 3.93
C ILE A 61 19.61 1.06 3.41
N GLN A 62 19.92 2.21 4.01
CA GLN A 62 21.02 3.05 3.58
C GLN A 62 22.40 2.49 3.94
N ARG A 63 22.54 1.82 5.10
CA ARG A 63 23.81 1.19 5.51
C ARG A 63 24.18 -0.01 4.66
N ASP A 64 23.19 -0.80 4.26
CA ASP A 64 23.44 -2.05 3.55
C ASP A 64 22.89 -2.04 2.11
N ALA A 65 22.72 -0.87 1.50
CA ALA A 65 22.10 -0.73 0.17
C ALA A 65 22.77 -1.61 -0.90
N LYS A 66 24.11 -1.76 -0.85
CA LYS A 66 24.82 -2.64 -1.79
C LYS A 66 24.60 -4.13 -1.48
N ALA A 67 24.58 -4.51 -0.22
CA ALA A 67 24.30 -5.88 0.20
C ALA A 67 22.85 -6.25 -0.13
N LEU A 68 21.90 -5.32 0.09
CA LEU A 68 20.48 -5.53 -0.21
C LEU A 68 20.24 -5.65 -1.72
N THR A 69 20.91 -4.83 -2.54
CA THR A 69 20.80 -4.94 -4.02
C THR A 69 21.39 -6.23 -4.53
N ASN A 70 22.54 -6.66 -4.02
CA ASN A 70 23.14 -7.93 -4.40
C ASN A 70 22.25 -9.12 -3.97
N ALA A 71 21.70 -9.10 -2.76
CA ALA A 71 20.76 -10.12 -2.30
C ALA A 71 19.49 -10.17 -3.16
N ALA A 72 18.94 -9.02 -3.54
CA ALA A 72 17.77 -8.93 -4.42
C ALA A 72 18.08 -9.49 -5.84
N ILE A 73 19.25 -9.20 -6.38
CA ILE A 73 19.69 -9.75 -7.68
C ILE A 73 19.84 -11.27 -7.59
N VAL A 74 20.49 -11.80 -6.56
CA VAL A 74 20.63 -13.25 -6.35
C VAL A 74 19.25 -13.91 -6.20
N ALA A 75 18.36 -13.33 -5.40
CA ALA A 75 16.99 -13.83 -5.24
C ALA A 75 16.24 -13.83 -6.58
N ALA A 76 16.36 -12.77 -7.38
CA ALA A 76 15.72 -12.68 -8.69
C ALA A 76 16.27 -13.75 -9.66
N VAL A 77 17.58 -13.99 -9.68
CA VAL A 77 18.19 -15.04 -10.49
C VAL A 77 17.70 -16.42 -10.06
N VAL A 78 17.67 -16.70 -8.77
CA VAL A 78 17.16 -17.98 -8.24
C VAL A 78 15.69 -18.18 -8.62
N CYS A 79 14.85 -17.17 -8.42
CA CYS A 79 13.44 -17.23 -8.80
C CYS A 79 13.25 -17.42 -10.32
N PHE A 80 14.06 -16.76 -11.13
CA PHE A 80 14.04 -16.95 -12.58
C PHE A 80 14.42 -18.39 -12.98
N LEU A 81 15.47 -18.95 -12.38
CA LEU A 81 15.88 -20.32 -12.63
C LEU A 81 14.80 -21.33 -12.22
N LEU A 82 14.11 -21.09 -11.09
CA LEU A 82 12.98 -21.91 -10.67
C LEU A 82 11.80 -21.78 -11.65
N ALA A 83 11.49 -20.59 -12.13
CA ALA A 83 10.45 -20.36 -13.12
C ALA A 83 10.76 -21.02 -14.45
N TRP A 84 12.01 -20.91 -14.91
CA TRP A 84 12.48 -21.58 -16.13
C TRP A 84 12.36 -23.11 -16.04
N ARG A 85 12.68 -23.64 -14.86
CA ARG A 85 12.60 -25.07 -14.61
C ARG A 85 11.17 -25.58 -14.46
N ALA A 86 10.24 -24.72 -13.98
CA ALA A 86 8.82 -25.06 -13.86
C ALA A 86 8.13 -25.11 -15.23
N SER A 87 8.27 -24.04 -16.01
CA SER A 87 7.75 -23.98 -17.39
C SER A 87 8.31 -22.75 -18.12
N TRP A 88 8.35 -22.83 -19.45
CA TRP A 88 8.68 -21.70 -20.32
C TRP A 88 7.73 -20.51 -20.11
N THR A 89 6.43 -20.78 -19.91
CA THR A 89 5.42 -19.76 -19.65
C THR A 89 5.65 -19.04 -18.32
N ALA A 90 6.01 -19.77 -17.25
CA ALA A 90 6.34 -19.17 -15.96
C ALA A 90 7.58 -18.26 -16.08
N ALA A 91 8.59 -18.67 -16.82
CA ALA A 91 9.78 -17.85 -17.06
C ALA A 91 9.46 -16.57 -17.85
N SER A 92 8.61 -16.65 -18.88
CA SER A 92 8.21 -15.47 -19.66
C SER A 92 7.41 -14.48 -18.81
N VAL A 93 6.49 -14.97 -17.97
CA VAL A 93 5.72 -14.14 -17.04
C VAL A 93 6.66 -13.49 -16.00
N PHE A 94 7.63 -14.23 -15.47
CA PHE A 94 8.63 -13.68 -14.55
C PHE A 94 9.39 -12.50 -15.18
N VAL A 95 9.87 -12.66 -16.41
CA VAL A 95 10.60 -11.60 -17.13
C VAL A 95 9.71 -10.39 -17.39
N ALA A 96 8.46 -10.59 -17.78
CA ALA A 96 7.50 -9.51 -17.99
C ALA A 96 7.23 -8.74 -16.68
N CYS A 97 7.06 -9.44 -15.56
CA CYS A 97 6.86 -8.83 -14.24
C CYS A 97 8.12 -8.07 -13.78
N ALA A 98 9.29 -8.64 -13.95
CA ALA A 98 10.55 -7.99 -13.60
C ALA A 98 10.77 -6.71 -14.42
N GLY A 99 10.47 -6.74 -15.71
CA GLY A 99 10.50 -5.56 -16.60
C GLY A 99 9.49 -4.51 -16.17
N SER A 100 8.27 -4.91 -15.83
CA SER A 100 7.23 -4.03 -15.31
C SER A 100 7.64 -3.33 -14.00
N LEU A 101 8.22 -4.07 -13.05
CA LEU A 101 8.72 -3.51 -11.80
C LEU A 101 9.93 -2.58 -12.00
N ALA A 102 10.83 -2.93 -12.91
CA ALA A 102 11.95 -2.05 -13.28
C ALA A 102 11.46 -0.74 -13.89
N PHE A 103 10.47 -0.80 -14.78
CA PHE A 103 9.84 0.38 -15.37
C PHE A 103 9.06 1.20 -14.32
N ALA A 104 8.35 0.55 -13.41
CA ALA A 104 7.73 1.22 -12.27
C ALA A 104 8.77 1.98 -11.44
N GLY A 105 9.92 1.37 -11.14
CA GLY A 105 11.01 2.04 -10.44
C GLY A 105 11.57 3.26 -11.20
N HIS A 106 11.63 3.19 -12.54
CA HIS A 106 12.00 4.34 -13.36
C HIS A 106 10.95 5.48 -13.25
N LEU A 107 9.66 5.16 -13.33
CA LEU A 107 8.58 6.13 -13.18
C LEU A 107 8.61 6.81 -11.80
N ALA A 108 8.83 6.03 -10.72
CA ALA A 108 8.95 6.55 -9.37
C ALA A 108 10.11 7.54 -9.24
N ARG A 109 11.30 7.15 -9.73
CA ARG A 109 12.48 8.03 -9.71
C ARG A 109 12.24 9.33 -10.46
N TRP A 110 11.62 9.25 -11.64
CA TRP A 110 11.30 10.44 -12.42
C TRP A 110 10.29 11.32 -11.68
N THR A 111 9.20 10.75 -11.16
CA THR A 111 8.17 11.49 -10.42
C THR A 111 8.75 12.17 -9.19
N LEU A 112 9.59 11.48 -8.42
CA LEU A 112 10.20 12.02 -7.21
C LEU A 112 11.31 13.05 -7.48
N ALA A 113 11.81 13.14 -8.72
CA ALA A 113 12.78 14.17 -9.14
C ALA A 113 12.12 15.50 -9.55
N VAL A 114 10.80 15.53 -9.74
CA VAL A 114 10.05 16.76 -10.05
C VAL A 114 10.05 17.69 -8.83
N ASP A 115 10.08 18.99 -9.07
CA ASP A 115 10.09 20.02 -8.03
C ASP A 115 8.83 19.98 -7.14
N GLU A 116 9.02 20.17 -5.82
CA GLU A 116 7.94 20.20 -4.83
C GLU A 116 7.25 21.57 -4.72
N GLY A 117 7.75 22.60 -5.41
CA GLY A 117 7.19 23.95 -5.41
C GLY A 117 7.63 24.81 -4.23
N SER A 118 6.78 25.78 -3.84
CA SER A 118 7.10 26.76 -2.80
C SER A 118 7.16 26.14 -1.40
N GLU A 119 7.71 26.90 -0.45
CA GLU A 119 7.83 26.50 0.94
C GLU A 119 6.45 26.25 1.58
N ASP A 120 5.45 27.08 1.27
CA ASP A 120 4.07 26.90 1.73
C ASP A 120 3.46 25.59 1.21
N MET A 121 3.70 25.23 -0.04
CA MET A 121 3.24 23.96 -0.62
C MET A 121 3.88 22.77 0.08
N ARG A 122 5.16 22.87 0.43
CA ARG A 122 5.89 21.84 1.19
C ARG A 122 5.32 21.70 2.59
N ALA A 123 5.04 22.79 3.29
CA ALA A 123 4.47 22.78 4.63
C ALA A 123 3.12 22.05 4.66
N VAL A 124 2.23 22.30 3.69
CA VAL A 124 0.97 21.56 3.55
C VAL A 124 1.22 20.08 3.21
N SER A 125 2.15 19.79 2.30
CA SER A 125 2.51 18.43 1.92
C SER A 125 3.07 17.62 3.10
N ASP A 126 3.85 18.23 3.96
CA ASP A 126 4.44 17.56 5.12
C ASP A 126 3.36 17.20 6.14
N ALA A 127 2.36 18.07 6.37
CA ALA A 127 1.20 17.76 7.19
C ALA A 127 0.38 16.58 6.63
N ILE A 128 0.22 16.51 5.30
CA ILE A 128 -0.45 15.37 4.63
C ILE A 128 0.37 14.09 4.80
N ARG A 129 1.69 14.16 4.67
CA ARG A 129 2.60 13.01 4.86
C ARG A 129 2.53 12.46 6.29
N ASP A 130 2.55 13.34 7.28
CA ASP A 130 2.43 12.96 8.70
C ASP A 130 1.09 12.27 8.97
N GLY A 131 0.00 12.80 8.43
CA GLY A 131 -1.32 12.18 8.51
C GLY A 131 -1.36 10.79 7.84
N ALA A 132 -0.76 10.65 6.66
CA ALA A 132 -0.67 9.38 5.94
C ALA A 132 0.16 8.34 6.72
N ASP A 133 1.30 8.74 7.30
CA ASP A 133 2.17 7.84 8.09
C ASP A 133 1.45 7.35 9.35
N GLY A 134 0.68 8.21 10.03
CA GLY A 134 -0.17 7.84 11.17
C GLY A 134 -1.29 6.86 10.79
N PHE A 135 -1.96 7.12 9.66
CA PHE A 135 -2.96 6.22 9.10
C PHE A 135 -2.37 4.84 8.79
N PHE A 136 -1.22 4.79 8.12
CA PHE A 136 -0.56 3.52 7.81
C PHE A 136 -0.21 2.72 9.05
N ALA A 137 0.40 3.33 10.06
CA ALA A 137 0.78 2.66 11.28
C ALA A 137 -0.41 1.98 11.95
N THR A 138 -1.55 2.68 11.99
CA THR A 138 -2.78 2.17 12.60
C THR A 138 -3.43 1.09 11.74
N GLN A 139 -3.63 1.35 10.46
CA GLN A 139 -4.36 0.47 9.54
C GLN A 139 -3.61 -0.83 9.28
N TYR A 140 -2.32 -0.77 8.97
CA TYR A 140 -1.53 -1.98 8.72
C TYR A 140 -1.31 -2.80 9.99
N GLY A 141 -1.25 -2.14 11.16
CA GLY A 141 -1.24 -2.83 12.45
C GLY A 141 -2.50 -3.65 12.70
N LEU A 142 -3.68 -3.12 12.35
CA LEU A 142 -4.95 -3.85 12.43
C LEU A 142 -5.03 -4.98 11.40
N ILE A 143 -4.72 -4.67 10.14
CA ILE A 143 -4.75 -5.64 9.02
C ILE A 143 -3.85 -6.84 9.34
N SER A 144 -2.63 -6.62 9.85
CA SER A 144 -1.70 -7.72 10.16
C SER A 144 -2.21 -8.64 11.27
N ARG A 145 -2.86 -8.08 12.30
CA ARG A 145 -3.49 -8.89 13.37
C ARG A 145 -4.64 -9.73 12.83
N LEU A 146 -5.53 -9.12 12.04
CA LEU A 146 -6.65 -9.82 11.43
C LEU A 146 -6.17 -10.89 10.44
N ALA A 147 -5.18 -10.58 9.61
CA ALA A 147 -4.57 -11.55 8.70
C ALA A 147 -3.96 -12.74 9.46
N GLY A 148 -3.33 -12.51 10.61
CA GLY A 148 -2.84 -13.58 11.48
C GLY A 148 -3.95 -14.50 12.00
N VAL A 149 -5.07 -13.93 12.43
CA VAL A 149 -6.25 -14.72 12.88
C VAL A 149 -6.83 -15.54 11.72
N VAL A 150 -6.97 -14.92 10.53
CA VAL A 150 -7.49 -15.62 9.34
C VAL A 150 -6.54 -16.73 8.89
N ALA A 151 -5.21 -16.47 8.89
CA ALA A 151 -4.20 -17.48 8.58
C ALA A 151 -4.29 -18.69 9.52
N GLY A 152 -4.43 -18.44 10.81
CA GLY A 152 -4.66 -19.50 11.81
C GLY A 152 -5.96 -20.28 11.58
N SER A 153 -7.03 -19.59 11.21
CA SER A 153 -8.31 -20.22 10.87
C SER A 153 -8.22 -21.08 9.61
N ILE A 154 -7.53 -20.59 8.56
CA ILE A 154 -7.27 -21.36 7.34
C ILE A 154 -6.48 -22.61 7.66
N PHE A 155 -5.39 -22.49 8.42
CA PHE A 155 -4.59 -23.63 8.83
C PHE A 155 -5.44 -24.70 9.55
N PHE A 156 -6.24 -24.27 10.52
CA PHE A 156 -7.09 -25.17 11.29
C PHE A 156 -8.14 -25.87 10.42
N VAL A 157 -8.84 -25.13 9.56
CA VAL A 157 -9.86 -25.71 8.66
C VAL A 157 -9.24 -26.73 7.72
N TYR A 158 -8.06 -26.43 7.15
CA TYR A 158 -7.39 -27.34 6.22
C TYR A 158 -6.81 -28.59 6.89
N LEU A 159 -6.55 -28.57 8.19
CA LEU A 159 -6.15 -29.78 8.95
C LEU A 159 -7.26 -30.84 8.93
N PHE A 160 -8.53 -30.43 8.91
CA PHE A 160 -9.66 -31.35 8.90
C PHE A 160 -10.23 -31.62 7.50
N ARG A 161 -9.68 -30.98 6.49
CA ARG A 161 -10.10 -31.21 5.10
C ARG A 161 -9.52 -32.52 4.59
N ALA A 162 -10.38 -33.34 3.97
CA ALA A 162 -9.93 -34.54 3.26
C ALA A 162 -9.04 -34.14 2.08
N THR A 163 -7.90 -34.80 1.93
CA THR A 163 -7.00 -34.67 0.79
C THR A 163 -7.57 -35.45 -0.38
N THR A 164 -7.30 -34.99 -1.62
CA THR A 164 -7.67 -35.74 -2.83
C THR A 164 -6.83 -37.02 -2.95
N PRO A 165 -7.33 -38.07 -3.64
CA PRO A 165 -6.53 -39.28 -3.86
C PRO A 165 -5.18 -38.98 -4.52
N GLU A 166 -5.15 -38.07 -5.48
CA GLU A 166 -3.94 -37.63 -6.19
C GLU A 166 -2.93 -36.92 -5.28
N GLN A 167 -3.41 -36.13 -4.32
CA GLN A 167 -2.57 -35.50 -3.30
C GLN A 167 -1.97 -36.55 -2.35
N GLN A 168 -2.74 -37.57 -2.01
CA GLN A 168 -2.25 -38.65 -1.15
C GLN A 168 -1.18 -39.52 -1.87
N GLU A 169 -1.37 -39.81 -3.15
CA GLU A 169 -0.38 -40.53 -3.97
C GLU A 169 0.93 -39.73 -4.10
N ALA A 170 0.83 -38.39 -4.19
CA ALA A 170 1.99 -37.51 -4.16
C ALA A 170 2.60 -37.30 -2.77
N GLY A 171 2.12 -37.99 -1.73
CA GLY A 171 2.61 -37.90 -0.35
C GLY A 171 2.19 -36.63 0.39
N VAL A 172 1.18 -35.91 -0.12
CA VAL A 172 0.68 -34.64 0.49
C VAL A 172 -0.45 -34.95 1.46
N GLY A 173 -0.11 -35.00 2.75
CA GLY A 173 -1.10 -35.15 3.82
C GLY A 173 -1.82 -33.83 4.17
N ALA A 174 -2.87 -33.93 5.00
CA ALA A 174 -3.66 -32.76 5.43
C ALA A 174 -2.81 -31.67 6.09
N PHE A 175 -1.80 -32.03 6.89
CA PHE A 175 -0.88 -31.08 7.51
C PHE A 175 -0.07 -30.29 6.47
N THR A 176 0.44 -30.95 5.44
CA THR A 176 1.19 -30.31 4.34
C THR A 176 0.29 -29.36 3.57
N MET A 177 -0.94 -29.78 3.23
CA MET A 177 -1.93 -28.90 2.56
C MET A 177 -2.27 -27.69 3.41
N ALA A 178 -2.54 -27.86 4.71
CA ALA A 178 -2.82 -26.77 5.62
C ALA A 178 -1.65 -25.76 5.66
N THR A 179 -0.43 -26.27 5.73
CA THR A 179 0.78 -25.42 5.76
C THR A 179 0.96 -24.66 4.46
N LEU A 180 0.87 -25.32 3.30
CA LEU A 180 1.09 -24.69 2.00
C LEU A 180 0.03 -23.64 1.69
N THR A 181 -1.25 -23.94 1.96
CA THR A 181 -2.32 -22.95 1.75
C THR A 181 -2.18 -21.76 2.67
N THR A 182 -1.77 -21.98 3.93
CA THR A 182 -1.54 -20.87 4.88
C THR A 182 -0.33 -20.03 4.47
N VAL A 183 0.77 -20.66 4.06
CA VAL A 183 1.95 -19.95 3.54
C VAL A 183 1.59 -19.15 2.28
N SER A 184 0.79 -19.73 1.39
CA SER A 184 0.27 -19.02 0.21
C SER A 184 -0.56 -17.79 0.63
N PHE A 185 -1.46 -17.94 1.60
CA PHE A 185 -2.26 -16.82 2.13
C PHE A 185 -1.38 -15.69 2.69
N VAL A 186 -0.42 -16.03 3.56
CA VAL A 186 0.49 -15.06 4.15
C VAL A 186 1.33 -14.37 3.08
N SER A 187 1.83 -15.12 2.10
CA SER A 187 2.62 -14.58 0.98
C SER A 187 1.78 -13.58 0.15
N GLY A 188 0.51 -13.90 -0.15
CA GLY A 188 -0.41 -13.00 -0.83
C GLY A 188 -0.69 -11.74 -0.03
N ALA A 189 -0.94 -11.88 1.28
CA ALA A 189 -1.14 -10.77 2.20
C ALA A 189 0.09 -9.83 2.24
N VAL A 190 1.30 -10.39 2.33
CA VAL A 190 2.55 -9.62 2.33
C VAL A 190 2.76 -8.91 0.99
N CYS A 191 2.60 -9.59 -0.15
CA CYS A 191 2.75 -8.97 -1.47
C CYS A 191 1.77 -7.81 -1.66
N SER A 192 0.50 -7.98 -1.30
CA SER A 192 -0.52 -6.94 -1.38
C SER A 192 -0.21 -5.78 -0.42
N GLY A 193 0.19 -6.09 0.81
CA GLY A 193 0.57 -5.07 1.80
C GLY A 193 1.77 -4.24 1.35
N VAL A 194 2.83 -4.88 0.87
CA VAL A 194 4.03 -4.18 0.39
C VAL A 194 3.72 -3.32 -0.84
N SER A 195 3.00 -3.85 -1.83
CA SER A 195 2.65 -3.09 -3.03
C SER A 195 1.77 -1.90 -2.73
N GLY A 196 0.78 -2.06 -1.83
CA GLY A 196 -0.09 -0.98 -1.37
C GLY A 196 0.68 0.10 -0.61
N TYR A 197 1.55 -0.30 0.33
CA TYR A 197 2.40 0.64 1.07
C TYR A 197 3.32 1.46 0.16
N VAL A 198 4.06 0.77 -0.72
CA VAL A 198 5.00 1.43 -1.64
C VAL A 198 4.27 2.32 -2.65
N GLY A 199 3.13 1.85 -3.18
CA GLY A 199 2.27 2.62 -4.08
C GLY A 199 1.80 3.92 -3.44
N MET A 200 1.28 3.85 -2.22
CA MET A 200 0.78 5.02 -1.50
C MET A 200 1.91 5.94 -1.03
N TRP A 201 3.06 5.40 -0.61
CA TRP A 201 4.24 6.19 -0.23
C TRP A 201 4.71 7.11 -1.36
N VAL A 202 4.72 6.62 -2.60
CA VAL A 202 5.04 7.45 -3.78
C VAL A 202 3.91 8.40 -4.10
N SER A 203 2.64 7.96 -4.03
CA SER A 203 1.47 8.77 -4.37
C SER A 203 1.34 10.01 -3.48
N VAL A 204 1.51 9.86 -2.17
CA VAL A 204 1.47 10.98 -1.21
C VAL A 204 2.57 12.01 -1.53
N ARG A 205 3.74 11.54 -1.95
CA ARG A 205 4.85 12.44 -2.36
C ARG A 205 4.67 13.03 -3.75
N ALA A 206 3.91 12.39 -4.62
CA ALA A 206 3.59 12.89 -5.96
C ALA A 206 2.58 14.04 -5.92
N ASN A 207 1.67 14.09 -4.95
CA ASN A 207 0.59 15.09 -4.88
C ASN A 207 1.11 16.53 -4.94
N VAL A 208 2.10 16.88 -4.13
CA VAL A 208 2.68 18.22 -4.13
C VAL A 208 3.37 18.55 -5.46
N ARG A 209 3.98 17.55 -6.10
CA ARG A 209 4.66 17.70 -7.40
C ARG A 209 3.66 17.92 -8.53
N VAL A 210 2.50 17.26 -8.48
CA VAL A 210 1.39 17.53 -9.41
C VAL A 210 0.87 18.96 -9.22
N ALA A 211 0.65 19.39 -7.98
CA ALA A 211 0.22 20.76 -7.67
C ALA A 211 1.26 21.80 -8.09
N SER A 212 2.56 21.55 -7.88
CA SER A 212 3.64 22.41 -8.34
C SER A 212 3.66 22.52 -9.88
N SER A 213 3.56 21.39 -10.57
CA SER A 213 3.53 21.32 -12.04
C SER A 213 2.30 22.02 -12.64
N ALA A 214 1.17 22.04 -11.93
CA ALA A 214 -0.05 22.75 -12.36
C ALA A 214 0.14 24.26 -12.48
N ARG A 215 1.12 24.84 -11.80
CA ARG A 215 1.49 26.26 -11.93
C ARG A 215 2.11 26.58 -13.29
N HIS A 216 2.72 25.58 -13.94
CA HIS A 216 3.34 25.73 -15.26
C HIS A 216 2.35 25.38 -16.39
N GLY A 217 1.38 24.50 -16.11
CA GLY A 217 0.33 24.15 -17.07
C GLY A 217 -0.36 22.82 -16.77
N ALA A 218 -1.59 22.70 -17.24
CA ALA A 218 -2.40 21.49 -17.05
C ALA A 218 -1.75 20.24 -17.67
N ARG A 219 -1.06 20.39 -18.81
CA ARG A 219 -0.38 19.29 -19.50
C ARG A 219 0.77 18.70 -18.66
N GLU A 220 1.54 19.58 -18.01
CA GLU A 220 2.65 19.15 -17.15
C GLU A 220 2.14 18.44 -15.91
N ALA A 221 1.14 19.02 -15.24
CA ALA A 221 0.48 18.40 -14.09
C ALA A 221 -0.08 17.00 -14.42
N LEU A 222 -0.77 16.88 -15.57
CA LEU A 222 -1.32 15.61 -16.03
C LEU A 222 -0.21 14.58 -16.29
N THR A 223 0.92 15.01 -16.86
CA THR A 223 2.06 14.12 -17.12
C THR A 223 2.64 13.55 -15.82
N VAL A 224 2.80 14.38 -14.78
CA VAL A 224 3.27 13.93 -13.47
C VAL A 224 2.26 12.99 -12.82
N ALA A 225 0.97 13.34 -12.85
CA ALA A 225 -0.11 12.53 -12.29
C ALA A 225 -0.21 11.15 -12.95
N LEU A 226 -0.17 11.09 -14.30
CA LEU A 226 -0.22 9.83 -15.06
C LEU A 226 1.00 8.94 -14.78
N ARG A 227 2.18 9.49 -14.61
CA ARG A 227 3.39 8.72 -14.28
C ARG A 227 3.34 8.19 -12.85
N ALA A 228 2.86 8.98 -11.90
CA ALA A 228 2.66 8.53 -10.53
C ALA A 228 1.60 7.42 -10.43
N GLY A 229 0.46 7.59 -11.12
CA GLY A 229 -0.59 6.57 -11.22
C GLY A 229 -0.11 5.31 -11.94
N GLY A 230 0.64 5.46 -13.03
CA GLY A 230 1.27 4.36 -13.76
C GLY A 230 2.24 3.55 -12.89
N PHE A 231 3.04 4.22 -12.06
CA PHE A 231 3.88 3.55 -11.07
C PHE A 231 3.03 2.69 -10.12
N ALA A 232 1.99 3.28 -9.50
CA ALA A 232 1.14 2.58 -8.55
C ALA A 232 0.46 1.35 -9.17
N ALA A 233 -0.04 1.47 -10.40
CA ALA A 233 -0.64 0.37 -11.14
C ALA A 233 0.36 -0.77 -11.43
N LEU A 234 1.53 -0.42 -11.95
CA LEU A 234 2.56 -1.40 -12.34
C LEU A 234 3.13 -2.14 -11.13
N ILE A 235 3.31 -1.48 -9.97
CA ILE A 235 3.81 -2.15 -8.78
C ILE A 235 2.80 -3.15 -8.22
N VAL A 236 1.51 -2.80 -8.20
CA VAL A 236 0.46 -3.70 -7.72
C VAL A 236 0.34 -4.93 -8.62
N VAL A 237 0.19 -4.73 -9.93
CA VAL A 237 0.06 -5.83 -10.90
C VAL A 237 1.35 -6.67 -10.94
N GLY A 238 2.50 -6.01 -11.04
CA GLY A 238 3.80 -6.70 -11.11
C GLY A 238 4.08 -7.55 -9.88
N MET A 239 3.87 -7.02 -8.68
CA MET A 239 4.07 -7.76 -7.43
C MET A 239 3.10 -8.93 -7.28
N THR A 240 1.82 -8.72 -7.61
CA THR A 240 0.79 -9.76 -7.47
C THR A 240 1.07 -10.94 -8.40
N VAL A 241 1.32 -10.66 -9.68
CA VAL A 241 1.58 -11.72 -10.68
C VAL A 241 2.94 -12.40 -10.43
N LEU A 242 3.95 -11.62 -10.04
CA LEU A 242 5.26 -12.16 -9.67
C LEU A 242 5.17 -13.11 -8.49
N GLY A 243 4.40 -12.75 -7.45
CA GLY A 243 4.22 -13.60 -6.28
C GLY A 243 3.55 -14.95 -6.61
N VAL A 244 2.51 -14.94 -7.43
CA VAL A 244 1.87 -16.17 -7.94
C VAL A 244 2.89 -17.01 -8.72
N THR A 245 3.66 -16.37 -9.63
CA THR A 245 4.64 -17.07 -10.47
C THR A 245 5.75 -17.71 -9.63
N ILE A 246 6.24 -17.02 -8.62
CA ILE A 246 7.25 -17.55 -7.70
C ILE A 246 6.71 -18.74 -6.93
N LEU A 247 5.52 -18.61 -6.30
CA LEU A 247 4.93 -19.71 -5.54
C LEU A 247 4.63 -20.93 -6.43
N PHE A 248 4.08 -20.70 -7.63
CA PHE A 248 3.85 -21.76 -8.60
C PHE A 248 5.16 -22.49 -8.93
N SER A 249 6.23 -21.74 -9.17
CA SER A 249 7.53 -22.29 -9.51
C SER A 249 8.14 -23.09 -8.35
N VAL A 250 8.02 -22.57 -7.13
CA VAL A 250 8.50 -23.24 -5.91
C VAL A 250 7.72 -24.55 -5.67
N PHE A 251 6.39 -24.52 -5.76
CA PHE A 251 5.57 -25.71 -5.55
C PHE A 251 5.81 -26.74 -6.66
N SER A 252 5.92 -26.32 -7.92
CA SER A 252 6.28 -27.21 -9.03
C SER A 252 7.64 -27.86 -8.83
N PHE A 253 8.59 -27.15 -8.24
CA PHE A 253 9.92 -27.71 -7.91
C PHE A 253 9.84 -28.72 -6.76
N ILE A 254 9.15 -28.37 -5.67
CA ILE A 254 9.01 -29.23 -4.47
C ILE A 254 8.30 -30.54 -4.82
N PHE A 255 7.22 -30.46 -5.58
CA PHE A 255 6.40 -31.63 -5.91
C PHE A 255 6.80 -32.31 -7.23
N SER A 256 7.97 -31.95 -7.78
CA SER A 256 8.52 -32.57 -8.99
C SER A 256 7.55 -32.67 -10.16
N VAL A 257 6.70 -31.66 -10.34
CA VAL A 257 5.67 -31.63 -11.37
C VAL A 257 6.26 -31.90 -12.75
N GLY A 258 5.60 -32.78 -13.53
CA GLY A 258 6.05 -33.17 -14.87
C GLY A 258 7.17 -34.24 -14.88
N ARG A 259 7.44 -34.91 -13.75
CA ARG A 259 8.36 -36.05 -13.65
C ARG A 259 7.61 -37.30 -13.24
N ASP A 260 8.20 -38.48 -13.55
CA ASP A 260 7.65 -39.76 -13.14
C ASP A 260 7.47 -39.82 -11.62
N GLY A 261 6.25 -40.04 -11.15
CA GLY A 261 5.89 -40.05 -9.74
C GLY A 261 5.70 -38.68 -9.10
N GLY A 262 5.73 -37.58 -9.88
CA GLY A 262 5.43 -36.24 -9.40
C GLY A 262 3.93 -35.91 -9.40
N MET A 263 3.58 -34.80 -8.74
CA MET A 263 2.19 -34.32 -8.67
C MET A 263 1.73 -33.80 -10.03
N ASP A 264 0.40 -33.92 -10.31
CA ASP A 264 -0.18 -33.30 -11.50
C ASP A 264 -0.13 -31.76 -11.38
N VAL A 265 0.16 -31.10 -12.51
CA VAL A 265 0.21 -29.64 -12.62
C VAL A 265 -1.11 -28.97 -12.22
N HIS A 266 -2.24 -29.68 -12.39
CA HIS A 266 -3.59 -29.18 -12.05
C HIS A 266 -3.85 -29.06 -10.55
N GLU A 267 -3.07 -29.76 -9.71
CA GLU A 267 -3.21 -29.67 -8.24
C GLU A 267 -2.52 -28.41 -7.65
N ILE A 268 -1.50 -27.87 -8.33
CA ILE A 268 -0.76 -26.68 -7.85
C ILE A 268 -1.66 -25.45 -7.66
N PRO A 269 -2.57 -25.11 -8.60
CA PRO A 269 -3.48 -23.98 -8.40
C PRO A 269 -4.34 -24.07 -7.16
N LEU A 270 -4.73 -25.27 -6.71
CA LEU A 270 -5.51 -25.46 -5.49
C LEU A 270 -4.72 -25.04 -4.24
N MET A 271 -3.41 -25.24 -4.23
CA MET A 271 -2.53 -24.79 -3.16
C MET A 271 -2.28 -23.29 -3.19
N LEU A 272 -2.39 -22.68 -4.39
CA LEU A 272 -2.19 -21.24 -4.60
C LEU A 272 -3.45 -20.41 -4.30
N VAL A 273 -4.62 -21.03 -4.13
CA VAL A 273 -5.87 -20.31 -3.81
C VAL A 273 -5.69 -19.40 -2.60
N GLY A 274 -4.95 -19.85 -1.58
CA GLY A 274 -4.61 -19.08 -0.41
C GLY A 274 -3.97 -17.72 -0.74
N TYR A 275 -3.11 -17.66 -1.75
CA TYR A 275 -2.45 -16.42 -2.17
C TYR A 275 -3.44 -15.36 -2.63
N GLY A 276 -4.41 -15.74 -3.48
CA GLY A 276 -5.46 -14.83 -3.94
C GLY A 276 -6.32 -14.31 -2.78
N PHE A 277 -6.67 -15.18 -1.84
CA PHE A 277 -7.39 -14.78 -0.63
C PHE A 277 -6.59 -13.82 0.24
N GLY A 278 -5.30 -14.07 0.46
CA GLY A 278 -4.43 -13.21 1.26
C GLY A 278 -4.27 -11.83 0.64
N ALA A 279 -4.00 -11.78 -0.66
CA ALA A 279 -3.86 -10.53 -1.40
C ALA A 279 -5.17 -9.71 -1.38
N SER A 280 -6.30 -10.36 -1.67
CA SER A 280 -7.63 -9.72 -1.66
C SER A 280 -8.04 -9.25 -0.27
N PHE A 281 -7.73 -10.03 0.78
CA PHE A 281 -8.03 -9.66 2.16
C PHE A 281 -7.34 -8.33 2.53
N VAL A 282 -6.04 -8.21 2.31
CA VAL A 282 -5.30 -6.98 2.61
C VAL A 282 -5.79 -5.82 1.76
N ALA A 283 -6.00 -6.03 0.45
CA ALA A 283 -6.49 -5.00 -0.45
C ALA A 283 -7.86 -4.46 -0.02
N LEU A 284 -8.80 -5.35 0.37
CA LEU A 284 -10.13 -4.97 0.83
C LEU A 284 -10.08 -4.08 2.08
N PHE A 285 -9.30 -4.49 3.09
CA PHE A 285 -9.20 -3.71 4.32
C PHE A 285 -8.44 -2.40 4.12
N ALA A 286 -7.41 -2.39 3.27
CA ALA A 286 -6.68 -1.16 2.93
C ALA A 286 -7.60 -0.17 2.19
N GLN A 287 -8.42 -0.64 1.26
CA GLN A 287 -9.39 0.18 0.52
C GLN A 287 -10.48 0.73 1.44
N LEU A 288 -11.04 -0.11 2.31
CA LEU A 288 -12.06 0.31 3.28
C LEU A 288 -11.53 1.39 4.22
N GLY A 289 -10.35 1.18 4.79
CA GLY A 289 -9.70 2.15 5.67
C GLY A 289 -9.37 3.45 4.96
N GLY A 290 -8.87 3.37 3.71
CA GLY A 290 -8.60 4.55 2.87
C GLY A 290 -9.86 5.35 2.59
N GLY A 291 -10.99 4.69 2.28
CA GLY A 291 -12.28 5.35 2.08
C GLY A 291 -12.82 6.06 3.32
N ILE A 292 -12.62 5.49 4.51
CA ILE A 292 -12.99 6.14 5.78
C ILE A 292 -12.10 7.37 6.03
N TYR A 293 -10.79 7.24 5.78
CA TYR A 293 -9.84 8.34 5.98
C TYR A 293 -10.14 9.54 5.07
N THR A 294 -10.38 9.31 3.78
CA THR A 294 -10.73 10.38 2.84
C THR A 294 -12.01 11.08 3.23
N LYS A 295 -13.04 10.33 3.65
CA LYS A 295 -14.29 10.92 4.11
C LYS A 295 -14.16 11.72 5.41
N ALA A 296 -13.22 11.38 6.27
CA ALA A 296 -12.95 12.11 7.49
C ALA A 296 -12.11 13.39 7.24
N ALA A 297 -11.40 13.44 6.13
CA ALA A 297 -10.58 14.59 5.71
C ALA A 297 -11.41 15.67 4.98
N ASP A 298 -12.53 15.30 4.34
CA ASP A 298 -13.49 16.20 3.70
C ASP A 298 -14.33 16.97 4.76
#